data_13f1093309637b311a5d631d1e71ce91
#
_entry.id   13f1093309637b311a5d631d1e71ce91
#
_cell.length_a   1.000
_cell.length_b   1.000
_cell.length_c   1.000
_cell.angle_alpha   90.00
_cell.angle_beta   90.00
_cell.angle_gamma   90.00
#
_symmetry.space_group_name_H-M   'P 1'
#
loop_
_entity.id
_entity.type
_entity.pdbx_description
1 polymer ?
#
loop_
_entity_poly.entity_id
_entity_poly.type
_entity_poly.pdbx_seq_one_letter_code
_entity_poly.pdbx_strand_id
1 'polypeptide(L)'
;MIFDHANGYLSPASVMDAEEFFQAKRDEELGRWRWPEDPGFVVYYLREDGLDLVGVLRESDGSQARYDRHDFPTSEADRWLGHRDAAVAYFEAHPERKPWQAAKPGEVWILSTADGENSAYSVMTVREAGTVFESHEGRYSLDDADIEDARRIWPEDAS
;
A
#
# COMPACT_ATOMS: atom_id res chain seq x y z
N MET A 1 40.48 2.28 8.00
CA MET A 1 39.99 0.97 7.52
C MET A 1 41.19 0.12 7.16
N ILE A 2 41.48 -0.87 7.92
CA ILE A 2 42.58 -1.79 7.65
C ILE A 2 42.04 -2.93 6.80
N PHE A 3 42.36 -2.94 5.52
CA PHE A 3 42.19 -4.10 4.69
C PHE A 3 43.30 -5.10 5.02
N ASP A 4 42.92 -6.21 5.59
CA ASP A 4 43.83 -7.34 5.61
C ASP A 4 43.86 -7.95 4.19
N HIS A 5 44.81 -7.54 3.43
CA HIS A 5 45.01 -8.00 2.05
C HIS A 5 45.41 -9.48 1.96
N ALA A 6 45.57 -10.16 3.10
CA ALA A 6 46.07 -11.52 3.09
C ALA A 6 44.99 -12.57 2.73
N ASN A 7 43.69 -12.33 2.95
CA ASN A 7 42.68 -13.37 2.79
C ASN A 7 41.41 -12.99 2.03
N GLY A 8 41.12 -11.73 1.74
CA GLY A 8 39.97 -11.32 0.91
C GLY A 8 38.58 -11.78 1.39
N TYR A 9 38.45 -12.21 2.63
CA TYR A 9 37.19 -12.66 3.20
C TYR A 9 36.43 -11.48 3.82
N LEU A 10 35.17 -11.33 3.40
CA LEU A 10 34.23 -10.42 4.06
C LEU A 10 33.94 -10.97 5.47
N SER A 11 33.76 -10.05 6.43
CA SER A 11 33.30 -10.48 7.75
C SER A 11 31.89 -11.09 7.66
N PRO A 12 31.51 -12.02 8.54
CA PRO A 12 30.17 -12.59 8.55
C PRO A 12 29.06 -11.53 8.61
N ALA A 13 29.24 -10.44 9.35
CA ALA A 13 28.32 -9.33 9.41
C ALA A 13 28.18 -8.62 8.06
N SER A 14 29.29 -8.38 7.35
CA SER A 14 29.26 -7.75 6.01
C SER A 14 28.58 -8.64 4.96
N VAL A 15 28.68 -9.94 5.09
CA VAL A 15 28.00 -10.90 4.20
C VAL A 15 26.49 -10.87 4.46
N MET A 16 26.06 -10.86 5.72
CA MET A 16 24.65 -10.77 6.11
C MET A 16 24.02 -9.45 5.60
N ASP A 17 24.68 -8.32 5.81
CA ASP A 17 24.22 -7.03 5.32
C ASP A 17 24.09 -7.01 3.78
N ALA A 18 25.01 -7.63 3.08
CA ALA A 18 24.97 -7.75 1.63
C ALA A 18 23.81 -8.66 1.16
N GLU A 19 23.58 -9.76 1.83
CA GLU A 19 22.47 -10.67 1.54
C GLU A 19 21.11 -9.99 1.74
N GLU A 20 20.92 -9.29 2.86
CA GLU A 20 19.71 -8.53 3.12
C GLU A 20 19.48 -7.44 2.07
N PHE A 21 20.52 -6.72 1.68
CA PHE A 21 20.44 -5.70 0.63
C PHE A 21 20.02 -6.30 -0.72
N PHE A 22 20.64 -7.40 -1.14
CA PHE A 22 20.30 -8.06 -2.39
C PHE A 22 18.90 -8.70 -2.33
N GLN A 23 18.49 -9.18 -1.17
CA GLN A 23 17.15 -9.70 -0.96
C GLN A 23 16.10 -8.59 -1.12
N ALA A 24 16.28 -7.47 -0.44
CA ALA A 24 15.38 -6.31 -0.53
C ALA A 24 15.28 -5.78 -1.97
N LYS A 25 16.40 -5.67 -2.66
CA LYS A 25 16.43 -5.24 -4.06
C LYS A 25 15.69 -6.22 -4.98
N ARG A 26 15.85 -7.51 -4.76
CA ARG A 26 15.14 -8.55 -5.52
C ARG A 26 13.64 -8.50 -5.27
N ASP A 27 13.22 -8.31 -4.03
CA ASP A 27 11.81 -8.18 -3.67
C ASP A 27 11.18 -6.94 -4.33
N GLU A 28 11.90 -5.81 -4.35
CA GLU A 28 11.48 -4.59 -5.04
C GLU A 28 11.34 -4.80 -6.56
N GLU A 29 12.33 -5.41 -7.22
CA GLU A 29 12.30 -5.71 -8.65
C GLU A 29 11.14 -6.64 -9.03
N LEU A 30 10.75 -7.55 -8.16
CA LEU A 30 9.66 -8.51 -8.36
C LEU A 30 8.31 -8.01 -7.84
N GLY A 31 8.24 -6.78 -7.30
CA GLY A 31 7.02 -6.24 -6.72
C GLY A 31 6.52 -7.02 -5.51
N ARG A 32 7.43 -7.53 -4.70
CA ARG A 32 7.14 -8.32 -3.49
C ARG A 32 7.32 -7.47 -2.24
N TRP A 33 6.46 -7.71 -1.26
CA TRP A 33 6.60 -7.16 0.08
C TRP A 33 6.90 -8.28 1.05
N ARG A 34 7.99 -8.15 1.78
CA ARG A 34 8.40 -9.11 2.80
C ARG A 34 7.87 -8.67 4.16
N TRP A 35 7.15 -9.57 4.84
CA TRP A 35 6.56 -9.26 6.13
C TRP A 35 7.65 -9.05 7.20
N PRO A 36 7.73 -7.86 7.83
CA PRO A 36 8.80 -7.54 8.78
C PRO A 36 8.82 -8.40 10.04
N GLU A 37 7.64 -8.86 10.51
CA GLU A 37 7.54 -9.69 11.72
C GLU A 37 7.92 -11.14 11.47
N ASP A 38 7.70 -11.64 10.27
CA ASP A 38 8.14 -12.98 9.84
C ASP A 38 8.61 -12.92 8.37
N PRO A 39 9.92 -12.69 8.17
CA PRO A 39 10.50 -12.54 6.83
C PRO A 39 10.41 -13.79 5.93
N GLY A 40 9.98 -14.92 6.47
CA GLY A 40 9.70 -16.12 5.68
C GLY A 40 8.45 -16.01 4.81
N PHE A 41 7.61 -14.98 5.03
CA PHE A 41 6.43 -14.70 4.23
C PHE A 41 6.66 -13.53 3.28
N VAL A 42 6.28 -13.74 2.03
CA VAL A 42 6.34 -12.73 0.97
C VAL A 42 4.95 -12.52 0.40
N VAL A 43 4.53 -11.27 0.31
CA VAL A 43 3.23 -10.86 -0.22
C VAL A 43 3.43 -10.14 -1.55
N TYR A 44 2.63 -10.46 -2.54
CA TYR A 44 2.65 -9.83 -3.85
C TYR A 44 1.22 -9.55 -4.35
N TYR A 45 1.08 -8.43 -5.03
CA TYR A 45 -0.21 -8.00 -5.56
C TYR A 45 -0.60 -8.84 -6.77
N LEU A 46 -1.86 -9.28 -6.79
CA LEU A 46 -2.46 -9.99 -7.92
C LEU A 46 -3.51 -9.11 -8.58
N ARG A 47 -3.37 -8.92 -9.88
CA ARG A 47 -4.32 -8.16 -10.69
C ARG A 47 -5.28 -9.14 -11.38
N GLU A 48 -6.45 -9.35 -10.81
CA GLU A 48 -7.50 -10.18 -11.40
C GLU A 48 -8.84 -9.41 -11.39
N ASP A 49 -9.38 -9.14 -12.57
CA ASP A 49 -10.77 -8.68 -12.82
C ASP A 49 -11.37 -7.64 -11.82
N GLY A 50 -10.60 -6.64 -11.44
CA GLY A 50 -11.08 -5.58 -10.53
C GLY A 50 -11.12 -5.97 -9.05
N LEU A 51 -10.61 -7.14 -8.70
CA LEU A 51 -10.45 -7.56 -7.31
C LEU A 51 -9.12 -7.08 -6.73
N ASP A 52 -9.13 -6.67 -5.48
CA ASP A 52 -7.92 -6.29 -4.73
C ASP A 52 -7.34 -7.51 -4.00
N LEU A 53 -6.68 -8.38 -4.78
CA LEU A 53 -6.13 -9.65 -4.33
C LEU A 53 -4.64 -9.57 -4.06
N VAL A 54 -4.20 -10.29 -3.05
CA VAL A 54 -2.78 -10.58 -2.81
C VAL A 54 -2.53 -12.08 -2.76
N GLY A 55 -1.36 -12.50 -3.25
CA GLY A 55 -0.80 -13.80 -3.01
C GLY A 55 0.19 -13.75 -1.86
N VAL A 56 0.17 -14.74 -0.98
CA VAL A 56 1.12 -14.90 0.11
C VAL A 56 1.88 -16.21 -0.09
N LEU A 57 3.20 -16.11 -0.15
CA LEU A 57 4.11 -17.24 -0.28
C LEU A 57 4.90 -17.42 1.02
N ARG A 58 4.88 -18.63 1.58
CA ARG A 58 5.86 -19.03 2.59
C ARG A 58 7.06 -19.66 1.89
N GLU A 59 8.23 -19.04 2.00
CA GLU A 59 9.42 -19.49 1.29
C GLU A 59 9.97 -20.83 1.81
N SER A 60 9.75 -21.14 3.10
CA SER A 60 10.27 -22.37 3.72
C SER A 60 9.73 -23.66 3.13
N ASP A 61 8.49 -23.68 2.68
CA ASP A 61 7.80 -24.86 2.14
C ASP A 61 7.14 -24.64 0.78
N GLY A 62 7.19 -23.42 0.23
CA GLY A 62 6.58 -23.05 -1.05
C GLY A 62 5.06 -22.96 -1.01
N SER A 63 4.43 -23.05 0.16
CA SER A 63 2.97 -22.94 0.28
C SER A 63 2.48 -21.54 -0.07
N GLN A 64 1.36 -21.46 -0.78
CA GLN A 64 0.78 -20.22 -1.26
C GLN A 64 -0.71 -20.14 -0.92
N ALA A 65 -1.17 -18.94 -0.58
CA ALA A 65 -2.58 -18.64 -0.37
C ALA A 65 -2.93 -17.29 -1.02
N ARG A 66 -4.21 -17.07 -1.31
CA ARG A 66 -4.73 -15.83 -1.88
C ARG A 66 -5.74 -15.21 -0.93
N TYR A 67 -5.72 -13.88 -0.83
CA TYR A 67 -6.64 -13.13 0.02
C TYR A 67 -7.16 -11.90 -0.70
N ASP A 68 -8.46 -11.67 -0.58
CA ASP A 68 -9.11 -10.43 -0.99
C ASP A 68 -9.14 -9.47 0.20
N ARG A 69 -8.84 -8.20 -0.05
CA ARG A 69 -8.90 -7.14 0.97
C ARG A 69 -10.25 -7.06 1.68
N HIS A 70 -11.32 -7.30 0.93
CA HIS A 70 -12.70 -7.13 1.39
C HIS A 70 -13.38 -8.44 1.83
N ASP A 71 -12.71 -9.57 1.61
CA ASP A 71 -13.27 -10.89 1.95
C ASP A 71 -12.20 -11.78 2.61
N PHE A 72 -11.97 -11.53 3.89
CA PHE A 72 -11.08 -12.34 4.70
C PHE A 72 -11.83 -13.51 5.35
N PRO A 73 -11.32 -14.72 5.27
CA PRO A 73 -11.88 -15.84 6.01
C PRO A 73 -11.78 -15.58 7.53
N THR A 74 -12.88 -15.75 8.23
CA THR A 74 -12.96 -15.54 9.68
C THR A 74 -12.34 -16.69 10.47
N SER A 75 -12.27 -17.89 9.87
CA SER A 75 -11.61 -19.06 10.44
C SER A 75 -10.78 -19.77 9.39
N GLU A 76 -9.51 -19.96 9.66
CA GLU A 76 -8.61 -20.76 8.83
C GLU A 76 -7.99 -21.88 9.65
N ALA A 77 -7.64 -22.98 8.98
CA ALA A 77 -6.82 -24.02 9.61
C ALA A 77 -5.47 -23.44 10.06
N ASP A 78 -4.96 -23.89 11.20
CA ASP A 78 -3.72 -23.39 11.81
C ASP A 78 -2.55 -23.29 10.83
N ARG A 79 -2.48 -24.20 9.86
CA ARG A 79 -1.43 -24.19 8.82
C ARG A 79 -1.45 -22.95 7.92
N TRP A 80 -2.57 -22.23 7.83
CA TRP A 80 -2.74 -21.05 6.98
C TRP A 80 -2.75 -19.73 7.74
N LEU A 81 -2.73 -19.79 9.09
CA LEU A 81 -2.77 -18.57 9.92
C LEU A 81 -1.63 -17.61 9.61
N GLY A 82 -0.41 -18.11 9.42
CA GLY A 82 0.73 -17.27 9.04
C GLY A 82 0.55 -16.55 7.70
N HIS A 83 -0.01 -17.21 6.71
CA HIS A 83 -0.33 -16.61 5.42
C HIS A 83 -1.40 -15.51 5.57
N ARG A 84 -2.44 -15.79 6.34
CA ARG A 84 -3.49 -14.82 6.64
C ARG A 84 -2.94 -13.60 7.36
N ASP A 85 -2.14 -13.80 8.40
CA ASP A 85 -1.55 -12.72 9.19
C ASP A 85 -0.63 -11.84 8.35
N ALA A 86 0.16 -12.43 7.44
CA ALA A 86 0.98 -11.70 6.49
C ALA A 86 0.14 -10.86 5.51
N ALA A 87 -0.98 -11.39 5.03
CA ALA A 87 -1.91 -10.63 4.17
C ALA A 87 -2.56 -9.47 4.91
N VAL A 88 -3.01 -9.67 6.15
CA VAL A 88 -3.54 -8.59 7.00
C VAL A 88 -2.50 -7.51 7.20
N ALA A 89 -1.27 -7.87 7.58
CA ALA A 89 -0.18 -6.92 7.76
C ALA A 89 0.15 -6.15 6.48
N TYR A 90 0.09 -6.81 5.33
CA TYR A 90 0.26 -6.15 4.04
C TYR A 90 -0.81 -5.08 3.78
N PHE A 91 -2.08 -5.41 3.98
CA PHE A 91 -3.17 -4.46 3.77
C PHE A 91 -3.16 -3.29 4.76
N GLU A 92 -2.73 -3.51 5.99
CA GLU A 92 -2.51 -2.45 6.96
C GLU A 92 -1.36 -1.51 6.56
N ALA A 93 -0.26 -2.07 6.03
CA ALA A 93 0.88 -1.30 5.54
C ALA A 93 0.59 -0.58 4.20
N HIS A 94 -0.35 -1.10 3.42
CA HIS A 94 -0.75 -0.58 2.11
C HIS A 94 -2.26 -0.32 2.08
N PRO A 95 -2.74 0.71 2.80
CA PRO A 95 -4.16 1.04 2.81
C PRO A 95 -4.66 1.36 1.40
N GLU A 96 -5.93 1.06 1.16
CA GLU A 96 -6.57 1.36 -0.11
C GLU A 96 -6.46 2.85 -0.43
N ARG A 97 -5.84 3.16 -1.56
CA ARG A 97 -5.80 4.53 -2.05
C ARG A 97 -7.11 4.86 -2.74
N LYS A 98 -7.86 5.74 -2.13
CA LYS A 98 -9.06 6.28 -2.74
C LYS A 98 -8.70 7.18 -3.94
N PRO A 99 -9.46 7.16 -5.06
CA PRO A 99 -9.11 7.92 -6.26
C PRO A 99 -8.86 9.41 -6.00
N TRP A 100 -9.60 10.01 -5.07
CA TRP A 100 -9.47 11.41 -4.72
C TRP A 100 -8.25 11.76 -3.89
N GLN A 101 -7.57 10.80 -3.29
CA GLN A 101 -6.30 11.04 -2.57
C GLN A 101 -5.16 11.47 -3.50
N ALA A 102 -5.31 11.21 -4.81
CA ALA A 102 -4.39 11.69 -5.84
C ALA A 102 -4.86 12.98 -6.53
N ALA A 103 -5.89 13.65 -6.01
CA ALA A 103 -6.42 14.88 -6.57
C ALA A 103 -5.37 16.00 -6.63
N LYS A 104 -5.35 16.73 -7.72
CA LYS A 104 -4.36 17.78 -8.01
C LYS A 104 -4.98 19.17 -7.94
N PRO A 105 -4.20 20.19 -7.52
CA PRO A 105 -4.67 21.57 -7.56
C PRO A 105 -5.23 21.97 -8.93
N GLY A 106 -6.36 22.65 -8.94
CA GLY A 106 -7.08 23.04 -10.15
C GLY A 106 -8.18 22.07 -10.60
N GLU A 107 -8.22 20.88 -10.03
CA GLU A 107 -9.33 19.94 -10.26
C GLU A 107 -10.56 20.34 -9.44
N VAL A 108 -11.74 19.93 -9.90
CA VAL A 108 -13.00 20.05 -9.17
C VAL A 108 -13.62 18.67 -9.01
N TRP A 109 -14.02 18.38 -7.79
CA TRP A 109 -14.60 17.10 -7.41
C TRP A 109 -15.93 17.28 -6.70
N ILE A 110 -16.88 16.37 -6.92
CA ILE A 110 -18.05 16.24 -6.05
C ILE A 110 -17.67 15.27 -4.94
N LEU A 111 -17.80 15.72 -3.70
CA LEU A 111 -17.59 14.91 -2.52
C LEU A 111 -18.94 14.49 -1.94
N SER A 112 -19.04 13.21 -1.57
CA SER A 112 -20.11 12.66 -0.74
C SER A 112 -19.56 12.43 0.66
N THR A 113 -20.14 13.10 1.63
CA THR A 113 -19.68 13.06 3.03
C THR A 113 -20.63 12.22 3.89
N ALA A 114 -20.17 11.82 5.07
CA ALA A 114 -20.89 10.93 5.99
C ALA A 114 -22.24 11.49 6.46
N ASP A 115 -22.43 12.80 6.40
CA ASP A 115 -23.73 13.47 6.67
C ASP A 115 -24.71 13.47 5.48
N GLY A 116 -24.30 12.85 4.36
CA GLY A 116 -25.14 12.68 3.17
C GLY A 116 -25.15 13.87 2.23
N GLU A 117 -24.28 14.85 2.43
CA GLU A 117 -24.13 15.98 1.53
C GLU A 117 -23.31 15.61 0.28
N ASN A 118 -23.75 16.16 -0.86
CA ASN A 118 -23.02 16.06 -2.13
C ASN A 118 -22.76 17.48 -2.63
N SER A 119 -21.53 17.92 -2.58
CA SER A 119 -21.16 19.27 -2.97
C SER A 119 -19.88 19.29 -3.81
N ALA A 120 -19.75 20.34 -4.65
CA ALA A 120 -18.57 20.54 -5.47
C ALA A 120 -17.47 21.27 -4.69
N TYR A 121 -16.28 20.73 -4.73
CA TYR A 121 -15.08 21.26 -4.09
C TYR A 121 -13.96 21.46 -5.12
N SER A 122 -13.26 22.58 -4.98
CA SER A 122 -12.03 22.83 -5.73
C SER A 122 -10.82 22.27 -4.97
N VAL A 123 -9.89 21.69 -5.69
CA VAL A 123 -8.63 21.24 -5.12
C VAL A 123 -7.63 22.39 -5.11
N MET A 124 -7.09 22.71 -3.95
CA MET A 124 -6.17 23.81 -3.73
C MET A 124 -4.96 23.37 -2.92
N THR A 125 -3.85 24.07 -3.11
CA THR A 125 -2.70 23.95 -2.21
C THR A 125 -2.75 25.08 -1.18
N VAL A 126 -2.83 24.70 0.08
CA VAL A 126 -2.81 25.61 1.22
C VAL A 126 -1.48 25.51 1.93
N ARG A 127 -0.86 26.64 2.26
CA ARG A 127 0.54 26.72 2.75
C ARG A 127 0.83 25.85 3.95
N GLU A 128 -0.12 25.68 4.87
CA GLU A 128 0.03 24.94 6.12
C GLU A 128 -0.61 23.55 6.08
N ALA A 129 -1.59 23.33 5.21
CA ALA A 129 -2.38 22.10 5.14
C ALA A 129 -2.07 21.23 3.91
N GLY A 130 -1.22 21.70 2.99
CA GLY A 130 -0.94 20.98 1.74
C GLY A 130 -2.11 21.04 0.75
N THR A 131 -2.32 19.97 0.00
CA THR A 131 -3.42 19.87 -0.97
C THR A 131 -4.72 19.51 -0.25
N VAL A 132 -5.77 20.29 -0.47
CA VAL A 132 -7.07 20.13 0.18
C VAL A 132 -8.21 20.34 -0.79
N PHE A 133 -9.39 19.81 -0.45
CA PHE A 133 -10.67 20.21 -1.05
C PHE A 133 -11.22 21.43 -0.33
N GLU A 134 -11.62 22.44 -1.07
CA GLU A 134 -12.16 23.69 -0.50
C GLU A 134 -13.41 24.16 -1.24
N SER A 135 -14.40 24.59 -0.48
CA SER A 135 -15.59 25.26 -0.94
C SER A 135 -16.03 26.33 0.09
N HIS A 136 -17.08 27.09 -0.23
CA HIS A 136 -17.71 28.01 0.74
C HIS A 136 -18.31 27.26 1.95
N GLU A 137 -18.58 25.99 1.85
CA GLU A 137 -19.15 25.15 2.91
C GLU A 137 -18.09 24.62 3.89
N GLY A 138 -16.85 24.50 3.43
CA GLY A 138 -15.78 23.99 4.29
C GLY A 138 -14.54 23.54 3.54
N ARG A 139 -13.67 22.90 4.30
CA ARG A 139 -12.39 22.35 3.83
C ARG A 139 -12.20 20.94 4.35
N TYR A 140 -11.76 20.05 3.46
CA TYR A 140 -11.41 18.67 3.79
C TYR A 140 -9.99 18.36 3.32
N SER A 141 -9.21 17.60 4.11
CA SER A 141 -7.97 17.01 3.62
C SER A 141 -8.30 15.87 2.63
N LEU A 142 -7.35 15.51 1.76
CA LEU A 142 -7.59 14.43 0.77
C LEU A 142 -7.78 13.05 1.40
N ASP A 143 -7.32 12.88 2.62
CA ASP A 143 -7.42 11.65 3.41
C ASP A 143 -8.48 11.73 4.53
N ASP A 144 -9.35 12.72 4.49
CA ASP A 144 -10.39 12.92 5.50
C ASP A 144 -11.36 11.74 5.54
N ALA A 145 -11.55 11.19 6.74
CA ALA A 145 -12.42 10.05 6.96
C ALA A 145 -13.91 10.32 6.71
N ASP A 146 -14.31 11.59 6.74
CA ASP A 146 -15.69 12.00 6.46
C ASP A 146 -16.04 11.92 4.97
N ILE A 147 -15.06 11.80 4.08
CA ILE A 147 -15.28 11.60 2.65
C ILE A 147 -15.56 10.13 2.39
N GLU A 148 -16.79 9.80 2.04
CA GLU A 148 -17.22 8.43 1.71
C GLU A 148 -17.00 8.09 0.24
N ASP A 149 -17.26 9.06 -0.66
CA ASP A 149 -17.07 8.91 -2.10
C ASP A 149 -16.71 10.25 -2.72
N ALA A 150 -16.05 10.22 -3.87
CA ALA A 150 -15.72 11.43 -4.63
C ALA A 150 -15.59 11.14 -6.13
N ARG A 151 -16.07 12.08 -6.93
CA ARG A 151 -15.99 12.00 -8.38
C ARG A 151 -15.42 13.29 -8.96
N ARG A 152 -14.38 13.18 -9.78
CA ARG A 152 -13.84 14.32 -10.52
C ARG A 152 -14.83 14.76 -11.61
N ILE A 153 -15.09 16.07 -11.66
CA ILE A 153 -15.93 16.68 -12.69
C ILE A 153 -15.17 17.67 -13.57
N TRP A 154 -13.97 18.08 -13.17
CA TRP A 154 -13.12 18.98 -13.95
C TRP A 154 -11.62 18.72 -13.66
N PRO A 155 -10.75 18.74 -14.67
CA PRO A 155 -11.13 18.63 -16.08
C PRO A 155 -11.84 17.31 -16.38
N GLU A 156 -12.73 17.31 -17.36
CA GLU A 156 -13.34 16.07 -17.83
C GLU A 156 -12.25 15.15 -18.40
N ASP A 157 -12.37 13.85 -18.13
CA ASP A 157 -11.44 12.88 -18.70
C ASP A 157 -11.57 12.94 -20.22
N ALA A 158 -10.48 13.21 -20.91
CA ALA A 158 -10.43 13.15 -22.37
C ALA A 158 -10.76 11.73 -22.81
N SER A 159 -11.90 11.58 -23.47
CA SER A 159 -12.36 10.30 -24.04
C SER A 159 -11.49 9.88 -25.22
#